data_22f1341e4d05a3e5abf151aea5f220f3
#
_entry.id   22f1341e4d05a3e5abf151aea5f220f3
#
_cell.length_a   1.000
_cell.length_b   1.000
_cell.length_c   1.000
_cell.angle_alpha   90.00
_cell.angle_beta   90.00
_cell.angle_gamma   90.00
#
_symmetry.space_group_name_H-M   'P 1'
#
loop_
_entity.id
_entity.type
_entity.pdbx_description
1 polymer ?
#
loop_
_entity_poly.entity_id
_entity_poly.type
_entity_poly.pdbx_seq_one_letter_code
_entity_poly.pdbx_strand_id
1 'polypeptide(L)'
;MLLRHAIGATLRRIRLDRSLTLRTVADEARISMPYLSEIERGRKEASSEILAVICRALDMTVLDLLHEVVVDSNVVELAPRHAIAGQNPVKLAA
;
A
#
# COMPACT_ATOMS: atom_id res chain seq x y z
N MET A 1 -7.38 4.47 -12.69
CA MET A 1 -6.43 4.97 -11.69
C MET A 1 -5.15 4.14 -11.76
N LEU A 2 -4.00 4.81 -11.71
CA LEU A 2 -2.73 4.11 -11.71
C LEU A 2 -2.49 3.47 -10.34
N LEU A 3 -1.82 2.33 -10.36
CA LEU A 3 -1.54 1.61 -9.13
C LEU A 3 -0.73 2.46 -8.14
N ARG A 4 0.25 3.23 -8.64
CA ARG A 4 1.04 4.06 -7.74
C ARG A 4 0.20 5.12 -7.04
N HIS A 5 -0.88 5.58 -7.67
CA HIS A 5 -1.80 6.51 -7.02
C HIS A 5 -2.55 5.82 -5.89
N ALA A 6 -3.02 4.61 -6.15
CA ALA A 6 -3.74 3.86 -5.13
C ALA A 6 -2.83 3.52 -3.95
N ILE A 7 -1.62 3.07 -4.24
CA ILE A 7 -0.66 2.75 -3.19
C ILE A 7 -0.34 4.00 -2.37
N GLY A 8 -0.07 5.11 -3.04
CA GLY A 8 0.29 6.34 -2.35
C GLY A 8 -0.81 6.83 -1.44
N ALA A 9 -2.04 6.84 -1.94
CA ALA A 9 -3.18 7.29 -1.13
C ALA A 9 -3.39 6.39 0.08
N THR A 10 -3.24 5.08 -0.11
CA THR A 10 -3.41 4.14 0.99
C THR A 10 -2.31 4.30 2.04
N LEU A 11 -1.07 4.50 1.59
CA LEU A 11 0.03 4.74 2.52
C LEU A 11 -0.23 5.98 3.36
N ARG A 12 -0.71 7.05 2.73
CA ARG A 12 -1.00 8.27 3.45
C ARG A 12 -2.12 8.06 4.47
N ARG A 13 -3.18 7.36 4.06
CA ARG A 13 -4.28 7.09 4.98
C ARG A 13 -3.79 6.31 6.20
N ILE A 14 -3.01 5.26 5.98
CA ILE A 14 -2.51 4.45 7.08
C ILE A 14 -1.63 5.28 8.00
N ARG A 15 -0.75 6.08 7.41
CA ARG A 15 0.13 6.93 8.20
C ARG A 15 -0.67 7.88 9.10
N LEU A 16 -1.69 8.52 8.51
CA LEU A 16 -2.52 9.45 9.28
C LEU A 16 -3.35 8.73 10.34
N ASP A 17 -3.86 7.55 10.02
CA ASP A 17 -4.61 6.74 10.98
C ASP A 17 -3.76 6.39 12.19
N ARG A 18 -2.46 6.30 12.01
CA ARG A 18 -1.54 5.98 13.09
C ARG A 18 -0.94 7.21 13.73
N SER A 19 -1.42 8.39 13.33
CA SER A 19 -0.97 9.67 13.88
C SER A 19 0.53 9.87 13.71
N LEU A 20 1.07 9.39 12.59
CA LEU A 20 2.49 9.53 12.30
C LEU A 20 2.70 10.68 11.31
N THR A 21 3.78 11.43 11.54
CA THR A 21 4.12 12.50 10.62
C THR A 21 4.91 11.94 9.44
N LEU A 22 4.93 12.71 8.36
CA LEU A 22 5.70 12.33 7.19
C LEU A 22 7.18 12.17 7.57
N ARG A 23 7.70 13.09 8.39
CA ARG A 23 9.10 13.03 8.82
C ARG A 23 9.39 11.76 9.61
N THR A 24 8.51 11.40 10.52
CA THR A 24 8.74 10.21 11.33
C THR A 24 8.87 8.96 10.47
N VAL A 25 7.95 8.81 9.52
CA VAL A 25 7.97 7.63 8.65
C VAL A 25 9.20 7.67 7.74
N ALA A 26 9.52 8.84 7.18
CA ALA A 26 10.67 8.96 6.30
C ALA A 26 11.96 8.63 7.05
N ASP A 27 12.10 9.14 8.27
CA ASP A 27 13.30 8.87 9.06
C ASP A 27 13.42 7.39 9.39
N GLU A 28 12.32 6.76 9.78
CA GLU A 28 12.33 5.33 10.10
C GLU A 28 12.66 4.49 8.87
N ALA A 29 12.12 4.86 7.74
CA ALA A 29 12.34 4.13 6.49
C ALA A 29 13.68 4.50 5.85
N ARG A 30 14.36 5.54 6.37
CA ARG A 30 15.64 6.00 5.86
C ARG A 30 15.54 6.46 4.41
N ILE A 31 14.47 7.18 4.12
CA ILE A 31 14.31 7.83 2.82
C ILE A 31 14.04 9.30 3.09
N SER A 32 14.22 10.12 2.06
CA SER A 32 14.00 11.54 2.23
C SER A 32 12.51 11.83 2.37
N MET A 33 12.18 12.86 3.13
CA MET A 33 10.80 13.27 3.30
C MET A 33 10.16 13.69 1.98
N PRO A 34 10.84 14.45 1.11
CA PRO A 34 10.26 14.78 -0.19
C PRO A 34 9.96 13.54 -1.03
N TYR A 35 10.84 12.54 -0.98
CA TYR A 35 10.61 11.32 -1.74
C TYR A 35 9.35 10.61 -1.25
N LEU A 36 9.23 10.47 0.07
CA LEU A 36 8.03 9.84 0.64
C LEU A 36 6.78 10.63 0.26
N SER A 37 6.87 11.96 0.31
CA SER A 37 5.75 12.80 -0.07
C SER A 37 5.32 12.55 -1.52
N GLU A 38 6.30 12.42 -2.43
CA GLU A 38 5.99 12.15 -3.83
C GLU A 38 5.37 10.78 -4.01
N ILE A 39 5.81 9.80 -3.24
CA ILE A 39 5.21 8.47 -3.27
C ILE A 39 3.75 8.54 -2.82
N GLU A 40 3.49 9.24 -1.72
CA GLU A 40 2.12 9.37 -1.21
C GLU A 40 1.21 10.09 -2.20
N ARG A 41 1.76 11.00 -2.96
CA ARG A 41 0.99 11.72 -3.97
C ARG A 41 0.82 10.95 -5.27
N GLY A 42 1.46 9.81 -5.37
CA GLY A 42 1.38 8.98 -6.58
C GLY A 42 2.21 9.50 -7.72
N ARG A 43 3.16 10.40 -7.44
CA ARG A 43 4.00 10.99 -8.47
C ARG A 43 5.23 10.18 -8.76
N LYS A 44 5.63 9.33 -7.83
CA LYS A 44 6.77 8.45 -8.01
C LYS A 44 6.39 7.05 -7.59
N GLU A 45 6.97 6.09 -8.30
CA GLU A 45 6.78 4.70 -7.95
C GLU A 45 7.84 4.30 -6.94
N ALA A 46 7.44 3.46 -6.01
CA ALA A 46 8.36 2.92 -5.03
C ALA A 46 8.69 1.50 -5.43
N SER A 47 9.97 1.15 -5.39
CA SER A 47 10.38 -0.22 -5.62
C SER A 47 9.84 -1.10 -4.49
N SER A 48 9.88 -2.41 -4.69
CA SER A 48 9.44 -3.33 -3.63
C SER A 48 10.26 -3.16 -2.37
N GLU A 49 11.54 -2.85 -2.50
CA GLU A 49 12.40 -2.62 -1.34
C GLU A 49 12.01 -1.36 -0.59
N ILE A 50 11.70 -0.31 -1.33
CA ILE A 50 11.25 0.94 -0.71
C ILE A 50 9.90 0.73 -0.04
N LEU A 51 8.99 0.03 -0.69
CA LEU A 51 7.70 -0.27 -0.06
C LEU A 51 7.90 -1.07 1.22
N ALA A 52 8.84 -2.00 1.22
CA ALA A 52 9.09 -2.82 2.41
C ALA A 52 9.56 -1.97 3.59
N VAL A 53 10.46 -1.01 3.36
CA VAL A 53 10.94 -0.20 4.47
C VAL A 53 9.87 0.79 4.94
N ILE A 54 9.04 1.30 4.03
CA ILE A 54 7.94 2.16 4.43
C ILE A 54 6.94 1.36 5.25
N CYS A 55 6.59 0.16 4.80
CA CYS A 55 5.64 -0.68 5.53
C CYS A 55 6.17 -1.02 6.91
N ARG A 56 7.47 -1.32 7.01
CA ARG A 56 8.05 -1.61 8.32
C ARG A 56 7.93 -0.41 9.25
N ALA A 57 8.14 0.79 8.72
CA ALA A 57 7.98 2.00 9.50
C ALA A 57 6.54 2.19 9.96
N LEU A 58 5.59 1.64 9.22
CA LEU A 58 4.17 1.69 9.56
C LEU A 58 3.73 0.45 10.33
N ASP A 59 4.67 -0.41 10.69
CA ASP A 59 4.40 -1.63 11.48
C ASP A 59 3.43 -2.55 10.74
N MET A 60 3.71 -2.79 9.47
CA MET A 60 2.89 -3.68 8.65
C MET A 60 3.77 -4.35 7.61
N THR A 61 3.25 -5.39 6.99
CA THR A 61 3.94 -6.06 5.89
C THR A 61 3.49 -5.49 4.57
N VAL A 62 4.25 -5.78 3.51
CA VAL A 62 3.83 -5.37 2.17
C VAL A 62 2.52 -6.04 1.79
N LEU A 63 2.32 -7.27 2.23
CA LEU A 63 1.08 -7.97 1.94
C LEU A 63 -0.11 -7.28 2.61
N ASP A 64 0.08 -6.82 3.85
CA ASP A 64 -0.94 -6.04 4.53
C ASP A 64 -1.27 -4.79 3.73
N LEU A 65 -0.23 -4.12 3.20
CA LEU A 65 -0.45 -2.92 2.40
C LEU A 65 -1.27 -3.24 1.16
N LEU A 66 -0.92 -4.32 0.45
CA LEU A 66 -1.65 -4.67 -0.76
C LEU A 66 -3.11 -4.95 -0.47
N HIS A 67 -3.38 -5.60 0.65
CA HIS A 67 -4.75 -5.85 1.08
C HIS A 67 -5.49 -4.53 1.28
N GLU A 68 -4.84 -3.58 1.97
CA GLU A 68 -5.46 -2.28 2.22
C GLU A 68 -5.67 -1.51 0.93
N VAL A 69 -4.75 -1.63 -0.03
CA VAL A 69 -4.91 -0.96 -1.32
C VAL A 69 -6.15 -1.49 -2.04
N VAL A 70 -6.34 -2.81 -2.01
CA VAL A 70 -7.51 -3.41 -2.66
C VAL A 70 -8.80 -2.90 -2.02
N VAL A 71 -8.83 -2.85 -0.70
CA VAL A 71 -10.01 -2.40 0.02
C VAL A 71 -10.28 -0.93 -0.27
N ASP A 72 -9.25 -0.09 -0.16
CA ASP A 72 -9.40 1.36 -0.32
C ASP A 72 -9.82 1.75 -1.73
N SER A 73 -9.29 1.04 -2.72
CA SER A 73 -9.47 1.42 -4.12
C SER A 73 -10.64 0.73 -4.78
N ASN A 74 -11.29 -0.19 -4.06
CA ASN A 74 -12.33 -1.03 -4.63
C ASN A 74 -11.83 -1.80 -5.83
N VAL A 75 -10.54 -2.10 -5.86
CA VAL A 75 -9.96 -2.84 -6.97
C VAL A 75 -10.62 -4.21 -7.09
N VAL A 76 -11.05 -4.76 -5.97
CA VAL A 76 -11.70 -6.06 -5.94
C VAL A 76 -12.97 -6.05 -6.81
N GLU A 77 -13.61 -4.91 -6.94
CA GLU A 77 -14.81 -4.81 -7.76
C GLU A 77 -14.49 -4.90 -9.24
N LEU A 78 -13.27 -4.53 -9.60
CA LEU A 78 -12.84 -4.58 -10.98
C LEU A 78 -12.24 -5.93 -11.34
N ALA A 79 -11.89 -6.71 -10.34
CA ALA A 79 -11.36 -8.05 -10.58
C ALA A 79 -12.48 -8.95 -11.08
N PRO A 80 -12.20 -9.80 -12.03
CA PRO A 80 -13.22 -10.74 -12.48
C PRO A 80 -13.69 -11.60 -11.34
N ARG A 81 -14.98 -11.70 -11.16
CA ARG A 81 -15.52 -12.47 -10.06
C ARG A 81 -15.11 -13.93 -10.12
N HIS A 82 -15.00 -14.44 -11.33
CA HIS A 82 -14.60 -15.82 -11.49
C HIS A 82 -13.17 -16.07 -11.01
N ALA A 83 -12.34 -15.03 -11.03
CA ALA A 83 -10.98 -15.16 -10.55
C ALA A 83 -10.95 -15.37 -9.05
N ILE A 84 -11.97 -14.89 -8.38
CA ILE A 84 -12.07 -15.02 -6.93
C ILE A 84 -12.80 -16.29 -6.57
N ALA A 85 -13.89 -16.54 -7.24
CA ALA A 85 -14.73 -17.69 -6.91
C ALA A 85 -14.00 -18.98 -7.14
N GLY A 86 -13.21 -19.02 -8.15
CA GLY A 86 -12.43 -20.20 -8.36
C GLY A 86 -11.35 -20.27 -7.34
N GLN A 87 -11.76 -19.75 -7.19
CA GLN A 87 -11.15 -19.87 -6.62
C GLN A 87 -10.85 -19.95 -5.63
N ASN A 88 -11.31 -19.94 -5.73
CA ASN A 88 -11.22 -20.10 -4.96
C ASN A 88 -10.80 -20.42 -4.25
N PRO A 89 -10.65 -20.59 -4.44
CA PRO A 89 -10.32 -20.93 -3.83
C PRO A 89 -9.80 -21.12 -3.20
N VAL A 90 -9.77 -21.22 -3.36
CA VAL A 90 -9.64 -21.41 -2.83
C VAL A 90 -9.47 -21.59 -2.18
N LYS A 91 -9.55 -21.74 -2.18
CA LYS A 91 -9.73 -21.91 -1.70
C LYS A 91 -9.16 -22.44 -1.25
N LEU A 92 -8.87 -22.61 -1.66
CA LEU A 92 -8.65 -23.06 -1.47
C LEU A 92 -8.42 -23.54 -0.87
N ALA A 93 -8.27 -23.67 -0.57
CA ALA A 93 -8.39 -24.10 -0.11
C ALA A 93 -8.58 -24.66 0.12
N ALA A 94 -8.74 -24.97 0.04
CA ALA A 94 -9.26 -25.32 0.34
C ALA A 94 -9.38 -25.51 0.44
#